data_b084a6514e872501213dd8c53f3d7eaf
#
_entry.id   b084a6514e872501213dd8c53f3d7eaf
#
_cell.length_a   1.000
_cell.length_b   1.000
_cell.length_c   1.000
_cell.angle_alpha   90.00
_cell.angle_beta   90.00
_cell.angle_gamma   90.00
#
_symmetry.space_group_name_H-M   'P 1'
#
loop_
_entity.id
_entity.type
_entity.pdbx_description
1 polymer ?
#
loop_
_entity_poly.entity_id
_entity_poly.type
_entity_poly.pdbx_seq_one_letter_code
_entity_poly.pdbx_strand_id
1 'polypeptide(L)'
;VRLRIYTDGACTSDNFGGWAAIFYTHKGTIIYSGYKKNTTNNRMELKAIIEALKKIIEYDEWYFRKNKKYPNVNYEIFSDSAYCVNSICNYWYVAWRNNHWKNAKGDEIKNPDMWDECGTLIEYVQDAGISVRFYKVKGHSGNPQNDVADMVARSESLKAQREIG
;
A
#
# COMPACT_ATOMS: atom_id res chain seq x y z
N VAL A 1 -11.42 17.90 -0.16
CA VAL A 1 -10.02 17.94 0.28
C VAL A 1 -9.28 16.71 -0.25
N ARG A 2 -8.12 16.92 -0.87
CA ARG A 2 -7.28 15.84 -1.39
C ARG A 2 -6.18 15.55 -0.39
N LEU A 3 -5.98 14.27 -0.10
CA LEU A 3 -4.88 13.83 0.77
C LEU A 3 -4.03 12.84 -0.01
N ARG A 4 -2.76 13.17 -0.19
CA ARG A 4 -1.82 12.34 -0.95
C ARG A 4 -1.05 11.41 -0.02
N ILE A 5 -0.96 10.16 -0.44
CA ILE A 5 -0.25 9.11 0.28
C ILE A 5 0.76 8.49 -0.67
N TYR A 6 2.03 8.48 -0.30
CA TYR A 6 3.07 7.84 -1.08
C TYR A 6 3.50 6.55 -0.37
N THR A 7 3.51 5.46 -1.12
CA THR A 7 3.84 4.13 -0.60
C THR A 7 5.04 3.58 -1.35
N ASP A 8 5.87 2.81 -0.65
CA ASP A 8 6.99 2.12 -1.28
C ASP A 8 7.38 0.89 -0.46
N GLY A 9 8.07 -0.03 -1.11
CA GLY A 9 8.62 -1.22 -0.50
C GLY A 9 10.02 -1.46 -1.01
N ALA A 10 10.86 -2.04 -0.16
CA ALA A 10 12.24 -2.36 -0.48
C ALA A 10 12.60 -3.71 0.13
N CYS A 11 13.57 -4.39 -0.49
CA CYS A 11 14.04 -5.67 -0.01
C CYS A 11 15.52 -5.81 -0.32
N THR A 12 16.28 -6.31 0.67
CA THR A 12 17.69 -6.63 0.47
C THR A 12 17.85 -7.94 -0.30
N SER A 13 19.06 -8.21 -0.80
CA SER A 13 19.34 -9.45 -1.54
C SER A 13 19.16 -10.71 -0.69
N ASP A 14 19.25 -10.61 0.64
CA ASP A 14 19.03 -11.71 1.58
C ASP A 14 17.62 -11.68 2.21
N ASN A 15 16.68 -11.03 1.53
CA ASN A 15 15.23 -11.08 1.81
C ASN A 15 14.80 -10.38 3.10
N PHE A 16 15.49 -9.33 3.51
CA PHE A 16 15.02 -8.43 4.55
C PHE A 16 14.29 -7.25 3.92
N GLY A 17 13.04 -7.06 4.27
CA GLY A 17 12.20 -6.07 3.63
C GLY A 17 11.78 -4.92 4.53
N GLY A 18 11.44 -3.81 3.89
CA GLY A 18 10.87 -2.65 4.55
C GLY A 18 9.77 -2.04 3.70
N TRP A 19 8.83 -1.38 4.34
CA TRP A 19 7.74 -0.69 3.67
C TRP A 19 7.51 0.68 4.30
N ALA A 20 6.93 1.59 3.53
CA ALA A 20 6.60 2.92 3.99
C ALA A 20 5.29 3.39 3.37
N ALA A 21 4.46 4.07 4.17
CA ALA A 21 3.27 4.77 3.73
C ALA A 21 3.31 6.17 4.37
N ILE A 22 3.39 7.20 3.55
CA ILE A 22 3.60 8.57 3.99
C ILE A 22 2.39 9.40 3.63
N PHE A 23 1.73 9.94 4.63
CA PHE A 23 0.54 10.75 4.50
C PHE A 23 0.90 12.22 4.56
N TYR A 24 0.62 12.96 3.49
CA TYR A 24 0.85 14.41 3.44
C TYR A 24 -0.46 15.12 3.77
N THR A 25 -0.61 15.50 5.03
CA THR A 25 -1.81 16.19 5.52
C THR A 25 -1.55 17.70 5.62
N HIS A 26 -2.63 18.48 5.70
CA HIS A 26 -2.50 19.93 5.87
C HIS A 26 -1.90 20.31 7.24
N LYS A 27 -1.89 19.39 8.20
CA LYS A 27 -1.29 19.60 9.52
C LYS A 27 0.14 19.09 9.62
N GLY A 28 0.64 18.45 8.56
CA GLY A 28 1.99 17.92 8.54
C GLY A 28 2.05 16.54 7.92
N THR A 29 3.23 15.95 7.96
CA THR A 29 3.52 14.64 7.37
C THR A 29 3.45 13.56 8.43
N ILE A 30 2.74 12.48 8.13
CA ILE A 30 2.66 11.30 9.01
C ILE A 30 3.31 10.13 8.28
N ILE A 31 4.29 9.50 8.93
CA ILE A 31 5.03 8.37 8.34
C ILE A 31 4.66 7.09 9.09
N TYR A 32 4.15 6.13 8.33
CA TYR A 32 3.99 4.75 8.80
C TYR A 32 5.00 3.89 8.08
N SER A 33 5.70 3.04 8.81
CA SER A 33 6.71 2.18 8.22
C SER A 33 6.91 0.93 9.06
N GLY A 34 7.52 -0.08 8.47
CA GLY A 34 7.80 -1.32 9.18
C GLY A 34 8.77 -2.19 8.39
N TYR A 35 9.18 -3.30 9.01
CA TYR A 35 10.13 -4.20 8.40
C TYR A 35 9.74 -5.67 8.64
N LYS A 36 10.30 -6.55 7.83
CA LYS A 36 10.00 -7.97 7.88
C LYS A 36 11.16 -8.78 7.31
N LYS A 37 11.41 -9.97 7.86
CA LYS A 37 12.33 -10.94 7.28
C LYS A 37 11.60 -11.91 6.34
N ASN A 38 12.34 -12.59 5.48
CA ASN A 38 11.80 -13.60 4.55
C ASN A 38 10.67 -13.06 3.69
N THR A 39 10.95 -11.98 2.98
CA THR A 39 9.96 -11.31 2.15
C THR A 39 10.55 -10.96 0.77
N THR A 40 9.77 -10.28 -0.05
CA THR A 40 10.18 -9.85 -1.39
C THR A 40 9.82 -8.39 -1.61
N ASN A 41 10.40 -7.77 -2.64
CA ASN A 41 10.05 -6.42 -3.06
C ASN A 41 8.54 -6.27 -3.28
N ASN A 42 7.94 -7.18 -4.07
CA ASN A 42 6.52 -7.09 -4.39
C ASN A 42 5.63 -7.20 -3.16
N ARG A 43 5.99 -8.07 -2.20
CA ARG A 43 5.26 -8.18 -0.95
C ARG A 43 5.34 -6.90 -0.13
N MET A 44 6.51 -6.25 -0.10
CA MET A 44 6.68 -5.00 0.64
C MET A 44 5.97 -3.82 -0.03
N GLU A 45 5.98 -3.76 -1.35
CA GLU A 45 5.20 -2.78 -2.12
C GLU A 45 3.71 -2.89 -1.79
N LEU A 46 3.19 -4.12 -1.82
CA LEU A 46 1.80 -4.40 -1.52
C LEU A 46 1.48 -4.15 -0.04
N LYS A 47 2.40 -4.49 0.86
CA LYS A 47 2.25 -4.25 2.31
C LYS A 47 2.06 -2.77 2.61
N ALA A 48 2.82 -1.91 1.94
CA ALA A 48 2.70 -0.47 2.12
C ALA A 48 1.29 0.03 1.75
N ILE A 49 0.72 -0.49 0.67
CA ILE A 49 -0.64 -0.15 0.23
C ILE A 49 -1.68 -0.67 1.24
N ILE A 50 -1.53 -1.91 1.69
CA ILE A 50 -2.41 -2.51 2.69
C ILE A 50 -2.42 -1.67 3.97
N GLU A 51 -1.26 -1.28 4.46
CA GLU A 51 -1.16 -0.47 5.67
C GLU A 51 -1.74 0.93 5.48
N ALA A 52 -1.57 1.52 4.30
CA ALA A 52 -2.20 2.81 3.96
C ALA A 52 -3.72 2.71 4.02
N LEU A 53 -4.29 1.65 3.44
CA LEU A 53 -5.74 1.42 3.45
C LEU A 53 -6.27 1.23 4.88
N LYS A 54 -5.55 0.48 5.71
CA LYS A 54 -5.91 0.29 7.12
C LYS A 54 -5.96 1.62 7.86
N LYS A 55 -5.00 2.51 7.62
CA LYS A 55 -4.96 3.82 8.27
C LYS A 55 -6.08 4.74 7.78
N ILE A 56 -6.42 4.67 6.50
CA ILE A 56 -7.57 5.42 5.95
C ILE A 56 -8.85 5.00 6.66
N ILE A 57 -9.10 3.69 6.75
CA ILE A 57 -10.31 3.14 7.39
C ILE A 57 -10.36 3.54 8.87
N GLU A 58 -9.24 3.42 9.57
CA GLU A 58 -9.10 3.75 10.98
C GLU A 58 -9.45 5.23 11.23
N TYR A 59 -8.92 6.13 10.40
CA TYR A 59 -9.21 7.56 10.49
C TYR A 59 -10.68 7.87 10.20
N ASP A 60 -11.25 7.28 9.15
CA ASP A 60 -12.64 7.52 8.78
C ASP A 60 -13.60 7.06 9.87
N GLU A 61 -13.35 5.92 10.47
CA GLU A 61 -14.16 5.40 11.57
C GLU A 61 -14.05 6.28 12.83
N TRP A 62 -12.82 6.70 13.16
CA TRP A 62 -12.60 7.61 14.28
C TRP A 62 -13.33 8.94 14.08
N TYR A 63 -13.22 9.51 12.89
CA TYR A 63 -13.85 10.78 12.53
C TYR A 63 -15.37 10.67 12.64
N PHE A 64 -15.95 9.59 12.12
CA PHE A 64 -17.39 9.35 12.18
C PHE A 64 -17.88 9.24 13.61
N ARG A 65 -17.18 8.50 14.46
CA ARG A 65 -17.56 8.39 15.87
C ARG A 65 -17.58 9.74 16.57
N LYS A 66 -16.63 10.61 16.23
CA LYS A 66 -16.49 11.92 16.86
C LYS A 66 -17.47 12.96 16.31
N ASN A 67 -17.71 12.96 15.01
CA ASN A 67 -18.44 14.02 14.30
C ASN A 67 -19.82 13.60 13.78
N LYS A 68 -20.17 12.33 13.87
CA LYS A 68 -21.43 11.73 13.39
C LYS A 68 -21.63 11.90 11.87
N LYS A 69 -20.53 12.10 11.14
CA LYS A 69 -20.49 12.15 9.69
C LYS A 69 -19.09 11.74 9.24
N TYR A 70 -18.97 11.28 8.00
CA TYR A 70 -17.66 10.93 7.44
C TYR A 70 -16.90 12.18 7.00
N PRO A 71 -15.56 12.15 7.03
CA PRO A 71 -14.76 13.28 6.57
C PRO A 71 -14.88 13.44 5.05
N ASN A 72 -14.82 14.68 4.58
CA ASN A 72 -14.82 14.96 3.14
C ASN A 72 -13.38 14.94 2.62
N VAL A 73 -12.84 13.74 2.43
CA VAL A 73 -11.46 13.53 1.97
C VAL A 73 -11.44 12.63 0.76
N ASN A 74 -10.66 13.03 -0.26
CA ASN A 74 -10.35 12.21 -1.42
C ASN A 74 -8.91 11.72 -1.25
N TYR A 75 -8.74 10.44 -0.94
CA TYR A 75 -7.42 9.85 -0.74
C TYR A 75 -6.81 9.46 -2.08
N GLU A 76 -5.55 9.82 -2.26
CA GLU A 76 -4.79 9.48 -3.46
C GLU A 76 -3.54 8.70 -3.06
N ILE A 77 -3.48 7.43 -3.42
CA ILE A 77 -2.34 6.56 -3.13
C ILE A 77 -1.45 6.47 -4.36
N PHE A 78 -0.19 6.85 -4.19
CA PHE A 78 0.83 6.83 -5.23
C PHE A 78 1.84 5.73 -4.95
N SER A 79 2.14 4.92 -5.95
CA SER A 79 3.14 3.84 -5.89
C SER A 79 3.91 3.77 -7.19
N ASP A 80 5.19 3.45 -7.14
CA ASP A 80 5.99 3.21 -8.35
C ASP A 80 5.91 1.75 -8.81
N SER A 81 5.19 0.89 -8.08
CA SER A 81 5.01 -0.51 -8.43
C SER A 81 3.94 -0.69 -9.50
N ALA A 82 4.35 -0.97 -10.75
CA ALA A 82 3.42 -1.32 -11.82
C ALA A 82 2.62 -2.58 -11.46
N TYR A 83 3.27 -3.54 -10.82
CA TYR A 83 2.64 -4.78 -10.35
C TYR A 83 1.43 -4.48 -9.47
N CYS A 84 1.60 -3.64 -8.43
CA CYS A 84 0.52 -3.32 -7.50
C CYS A 84 -0.56 -2.46 -8.15
N VAL A 85 -0.17 -1.37 -8.80
CA VAL A 85 -1.14 -0.41 -9.34
C VAL A 85 -1.96 -1.04 -10.47
N ASN A 86 -1.33 -1.77 -11.39
CA ASN A 86 -2.06 -2.41 -12.48
C ASN A 86 -2.99 -3.50 -11.97
N SER A 87 -2.57 -4.29 -11.00
CA SER A 87 -3.41 -5.35 -10.43
C SER A 87 -4.66 -4.79 -9.75
N ILE A 88 -4.53 -3.61 -9.13
CA ILE A 88 -5.66 -2.93 -8.49
C ILE A 88 -6.54 -2.23 -9.53
N CYS A 89 -5.96 -1.39 -10.38
CA CYS A 89 -6.72 -0.54 -11.32
C CYS A 89 -7.40 -1.34 -12.42
N ASN A 90 -6.83 -2.48 -12.82
CA ASN A 90 -7.41 -3.37 -13.81
C ASN A 90 -8.25 -4.49 -13.20
N TYR A 91 -8.44 -4.48 -11.89
CA TYR A 91 -9.22 -5.49 -11.15
C TYR A 91 -8.71 -6.92 -11.37
N TRP A 92 -7.40 -7.09 -11.59
CA TRP A 92 -6.82 -8.42 -11.76
C TRP A 92 -6.98 -9.27 -10.51
N TYR A 93 -6.88 -8.66 -9.32
CA TYR A 93 -7.05 -9.37 -8.05
C TYR A 93 -8.46 -9.97 -7.93
N VAL A 94 -9.49 -9.32 -8.49
CA VAL A 94 -10.86 -9.83 -8.51
C VAL A 94 -10.95 -11.07 -9.40
N ALA A 95 -10.37 -11.01 -10.60
CA ALA A 95 -10.32 -12.13 -11.52
C ALA A 95 -9.57 -13.32 -10.90
N TRP A 96 -8.45 -13.07 -10.26
CA TRP A 96 -7.68 -14.11 -9.57
C TRP A 96 -8.47 -14.75 -8.45
N ARG A 97 -9.12 -13.95 -7.62
CA ARG A 97 -9.96 -14.45 -6.52
C ARG A 97 -11.07 -15.33 -7.06
N ASN A 98 -11.74 -14.90 -8.11
CA ASN A 98 -12.84 -15.65 -8.73
C ASN A 98 -12.36 -16.93 -9.41
N ASN A 99 -11.08 -17.03 -9.73
CA ASN A 99 -10.47 -18.20 -10.37
C ASN A 99 -9.60 -19.00 -9.40
N HIS A 100 -9.97 -19.02 -8.13
CA HIS A 100 -9.26 -19.78 -7.07
C HIS A 100 -7.77 -19.41 -6.97
N TRP A 101 -7.44 -18.13 -7.15
CA TRP A 101 -6.08 -17.58 -7.10
C TRP A 101 -5.16 -18.15 -8.17
N LYS A 102 -5.72 -18.40 -9.33
CA LYS A 102 -4.97 -18.85 -10.51
C LYS A 102 -5.17 -17.86 -11.65
N ASN A 103 -4.15 -17.74 -12.51
CA ASN A 103 -4.27 -16.93 -13.72
C ASN A 103 -5.08 -17.66 -14.80
N ALA A 104 -5.27 -17.02 -15.95
CA ALA A 104 -6.04 -17.59 -17.06
C ALA A 104 -5.44 -18.89 -17.60
N LYS A 105 -4.14 -19.11 -17.43
CA LYS A 105 -3.45 -20.33 -17.86
C LYS A 105 -3.53 -21.46 -16.84
N GLY A 106 -4.11 -21.20 -15.66
CA GLY A 106 -4.22 -22.18 -14.58
C GLY A 106 -3.03 -22.22 -13.64
N ASP A 107 -2.06 -21.31 -13.79
CA ASP A 107 -0.93 -21.20 -12.88
C ASP A 107 -1.32 -20.44 -11.62
N GLU A 108 -0.78 -20.84 -10.47
CA GLU A 108 -1.00 -20.13 -9.22
C GLU A 108 -0.38 -18.73 -9.28
N ILE A 109 -1.15 -17.73 -8.85
CA ILE A 109 -0.62 -16.36 -8.77
C ILE A 109 0.25 -16.22 -7.51
N LYS A 110 1.16 -15.24 -7.53
CA LYS A 110 1.99 -14.93 -6.37
C LYS A 110 1.22 -14.07 -5.38
N ASN A 111 1.52 -14.25 -4.10
CA ASN A 111 1.00 -13.43 -3.01
C ASN A 111 -0.54 -13.45 -2.86
N PRO A 112 -1.21 -14.61 -2.99
CA PRO A 112 -2.67 -14.66 -2.90
C PRO A 112 -3.17 -14.22 -1.52
N ASP A 113 -2.43 -14.50 -0.46
CA ASP A 113 -2.76 -14.08 0.91
C ASP A 113 -2.86 -12.56 1.02
N MET A 114 -1.89 -11.85 0.47
CA MET A 114 -1.86 -10.39 0.53
C MET A 114 -2.88 -9.76 -0.41
N TRP A 115 -3.10 -10.36 -1.59
CA TRP A 115 -4.14 -9.87 -2.51
C TRP A 115 -5.53 -10.06 -1.95
N ASP A 116 -5.77 -11.12 -1.20
CA ASP A 116 -7.05 -11.32 -0.53
C ASP A 116 -7.27 -10.23 0.54
N GLU A 117 -6.27 -9.96 1.36
CA GLU A 117 -6.33 -8.88 2.34
C GLU A 117 -6.53 -7.52 1.69
N CYS A 118 -5.74 -7.20 0.68
CA CYS A 118 -5.83 -5.92 -0.03
C CYS A 118 -7.20 -5.75 -0.68
N GLY A 119 -7.69 -6.78 -1.35
CA GLY A 119 -9.01 -6.77 -1.99
C GLY A 119 -10.14 -6.55 -1.00
N THR A 120 -10.06 -7.19 0.15
CA THR A 120 -11.06 -7.02 1.22
C THR A 120 -11.08 -5.57 1.71
N LEU A 121 -9.90 -4.95 1.88
CA LEU A 121 -9.82 -3.55 2.30
C LEU A 121 -10.34 -2.59 1.23
N ILE A 122 -10.04 -2.86 -0.04
CA ILE A 122 -10.55 -2.04 -1.16
C ILE A 122 -12.08 -2.12 -1.22
N GLU A 123 -12.62 -3.32 -1.09
CA GLU A 123 -14.07 -3.51 -1.07
C GLU A 123 -14.73 -2.79 0.11
N TYR A 124 -14.09 -2.81 1.27
CA TYR A 124 -14.59 -2.08 2.44
C TYR A 124 -14.69 -0.59 2.17
N VAL A 125 -13.64 0.03 1.63
CA VAL A 125 -13.66 1.48 1.36
C VAL A 125 -14.67 1.83 0.28
N GLN A 126 -14.84 0.98 -0.74
CA GLN A 126 -15.85 1.18 -1.76
C GLN A 126 -17.26 1.11 -1.19
N ASP A 127 -17.55 0.11 -0.39
CA ASP A 127 -18.86 -0.09 0.24
C ASP A 127 -19.19 1.03 1.23
N ALA A 128 -18.19 1.54 1.91
CA ALA A 128 -18.36 2.65 2.86
C ALA A 128 -18.46 4.02 2.17
N GLY A 129 -18.26 4.09 0.86
CA GLY A 129 -18.27 5.35 0.11
C GLY A 129 -17.04 6.21 0.35
N ILE A 130 -15.94 5.62 0.82
CA ILE A 130 -14.68 6.33 1.02
C ILE A 130 -13.98 6.46 -0.34
N SER A 131 -13.61 7.68 -0.72
CA SER A 131 -12.95 7.94 -2.00
C SER A 131 -11.46 7.65 -1.91
N VAL A 132 -11.02 6.57 -2.56
CA VAL A 132 -9.60 6.19 -2.66
C VAL A 132 -9.26 5.93 -4.12
N ARG A 133 -8.23 6.59 -4.62
CA ARG A 133 -7.75 6.39 -5.99
C ARG A 133 -6.27 6.00 -5.95
N PHE A 134 -5.86 5.20 -6.93
CA PHE A 134 -4.50 4.67 -7.03
C PHE A 134 -3.83 5.22 -8.28
N TYR A 135 -2.61 5.71 -8.13
CA TYR A 135 -1.82 6.28 -9.22
C TYR A 135 -0.43 5.68 -9.24
N LYS A 136 0.05 5.39 -10.45
CA LYS A 136 1.42 4.96 -10.64
C LYS A 136 2.30 6.18 -10.83
N VAL A 137 3.42 6.23 -10.10
CA VAL A 137 4.48 7.21 -10.33
C VAL A 137 5.71 6.50 -10.89
N LYS A 138 6.52 7.23 -11.65
CA LYS A 138 7.77 6.68 -12.18
C LYS A 138 8.83 6.71 -11.08
N GLY A 139 9.40 5.55 -10.77
CA GLY A 139 10.48 5.46 -9.80
C GLY A 139 11.74 6.18 -10.26
N HIS A 140 12.46 6.78 -9.32
CA HIS A 140 13.71 7.50 -9.57
C HIS A 140 13.60 8.59 -10.62
N SER A 141 12.44 9.27 -10.68
CA SER A 141 12.16 10.30 -11.69
C SER A 141 12.27 11.73 -11.14
N GLY A 142 12.84 11.88 -9.94
CA GLY A 142 12.94 13.19 -9.29
C GLY A 142 11.68 13.66 -8.57
N ASN A 143 10.71 12.76 -8.36
CA ASN A 143 9.53 13.05 -7.53
C ASN A 143 9.94 13.03 -6.06
N PRO A 144 9.96 14.20 -5.35
CA PRO A 144 10.48 14.25 -3.98
C PRO A 144 9.71 13.37 -2.99
N GLN A 145 8.39 13.27 -3.14
CA GLN A 145 7.58 12.48 -2.24
C GLN A 145 7.83 10.97 -2.45
N ASN A 146 7.99 10.54 -3.69
CA ASN A 146 8.34 9.16 -4.01
C ASN A 146 9.73 8.81 -3.48
N ASP A 147 10.68 9.74 -3.59
CA ASP A 147 12.05 9.56 -3.10
C ASP A 147 12.09 9.41 -1.57
N VAL A 148 11.26 10.15 -0.84
CA VAL A 148 11.15 10.02 0.61
C VAL A 148 10.60 8.65 0.98
N ALA A 149 9.56 8.18 0.31
CA ALA A 149 8.99 6.86 0.56
C ALA A 149 10.02 5.76 0.30
N ASP A 150 10.79 5.87 -0.80
CA ASP A 150 11.86 4.94 -1.12
C ASP A 150 12.93 4.92 -0.01
N MET A 151 13.37 6.09 0.44
CA MET A 151 14.37 6.21 1.49
C MET A 151 13.91 5.56 2.79
N VAL A 152 12.68 5.79 3.21
CA VAL A 152 12.11 5.22 4.44
C VAL A 152 12.00 3.70 4.32
N ALA A 153 11.51 3.19 3.20
CA ALA A 153 11.37 1.75 2.97
C ALA A 153 12.73 1.06 2.99
N ARG A 154 13.75 1.64 2.35
CA ARG A 154 15.12 1.10 2.38
C ARG A 154 15.70 1.12 3.78
N SER A 155 15.49 2.19 4.53
CA SER A 155 15.94 2.31 5.91
C SER A 155 15.36 1.19 6.76
N GLU A 156 14.06 0.90 6.58
CA GLU A 156 13.40 -0.20 7.29
C GLU A 156 13.97 -1.56 6.91
N SER A 157 14.29 -1.80 5.63
CA SER A 157 14.88 -3.06 5.19
C SER A 157 16.26 -3.29 5.81
N LEU A 158 17.07 -2.24 5.92
CA LEU A 158 18.38 -2.30 6.57
C LEU A 158 18.24 -2.52 8.08
N LYS A 159 17.23 -1.92 8.68
CA LYS A 159 16.91 -2.13 10.10
C LYS A 159 16.53 -3.59 10.35
N ALA A 160 15.73 -4.20 9.49
CA ALA A 160 15.38 -5.62 9.56
C ALA A 160 16.65 -6.49 9.53
N GLN A 161 17.57 -6.18 8.62
CA GLN A 161 18.81 -6.91 8.47
C GLN A 161 19.67 -6.83 9.74
N ARG A 162 19.76 -5.64 10.37
CA ARG A 162 20.53 -5.46 11.60
C ARG A 162 19.91 -6.13 12.81
N GLU A 163 18.59 -6.04 12.97
CA GLU A 163 17.88 -6.44 14.20
C GLU A 163 17.42 -7.89 14.19
N ILE A 164 17.17 -8.45 13.01
CA ILE A 164 16.64 -9.82 12.88
C ILE A 164 17.69 -10.76 12.31
N GLY A 165 18.53 -10.24 11.43
CA GLY A 165 19.64 -10.99 10.80
C GLY A 165 20.85 -11.16 11.71
#